data_04c90bf57699c42c5fa247ac89f6649c
#
_entry.id   04c90bf57699c42c5fa247ac89f6649c
#
_cell.length_a   1.000
_cell.length_b   1.000
_cell.length_c   1.000
_cell.angle_alpha   90.00
_cell.angle_beta   90.00
_cell.angle_gamma   90.00
#
_symmetry.space_group_name_H-M   'P 1'
#
loop_
_entity.id
_entity.type
_entity.pdbx_description
1 polymer ?
#
loop_
_entity_poly.entity_id
_entity_poly.type
_entity_poly.pdbx_seq_one_letter_code
_entity_poly.pdbx_strand_id
1 'polypeptide(L)'
;MHIPKSSYSKQELLDVSNGTIFGEDNAKLPSPPMLMVDRISEINNSGGTHNLGYIEAELDVKPDLWFFDCHFKGDPVMPGCLGLDALWQLIGYFLVWNGNSGRGRALGAGEVKFFGQVLPSAKKVTYMLNMKRLIQRKLVMGIADGNVLVDGREIYLSLIHISEPT
;
A
#
# COMPACT_ATOMS: atom_id res chain seq x y z
N MET A 1 -4.66 13.99 -19.19
CA MET A 1 -4.80 14.24 -17.74
C MET A 1 -5.57 13.08 -17.14
N HIS A 2 -5.02 12.39 -16.15
CA HIS A 2 -5.71 11.26 -15.50
C HIS A 2 -6.85 11.80 -14.63
N ILE A 3 -8.04 11.21 -14.78
CA ILE A 3 -9.18 11.52 -13.90
C ILE A 3 -9.12 10.54 -12.73
N PRO A 4 -9.01 11.01 -11.48
CA PRO A 4 -8.99 10.13 -10.32
C PRO A 4 -10.24 9.26 -10.26
N LYS A 5 -10.04 7.96 -10.02
CA LYS A 5 -11.10 6.96 -9.86
C LYS A 5 -11.14 6.52 -8.40
N SER A 6 -12.22 5.87 -8.00
CA SER A 6 -12.39 5.31 -6.65
C SER A 6 -11.92 3.86 -6.51
N SER A 7 -11.51 3.23 -7.60
CA SER A 7 -10.96 1.86 -7.63
C SER A 7 -10.02 1.67 -8.82
N TYR A 8 -9.09 0.72 -8.70
CA TYR A 8 -8.07 0.44 -9.72
C TYR A 8 -7.83 -1.06 -9.85
N SER A 9 -7.79 -1.51 -11.11
CA SER A 9 -7.46 -2.89 -11.48
C SER A 9 -5.95 -3.14 -11.41
N LYS A 10 -5.55 -4.42 -11.49
CA LYS A 10 -4.14 -4.80 -11.57
C LYS A 10 -3.41 -4.14 -12.74
N GLN A 11 -4.03 -4.10 -13.91
CA GLN A 11 -3.40 -3.48 -15.09
C GLN A 11 -3.14 -1.99 -14.86
N GLU A 12 -4.10 -1.29 -14.26
CA GLU A 12 -3.92 0.14 -13.94
C GLU A 12 -2.80 0.36 -12.91
N LEU A 13 -2.64 -0.54 -11.92
CA LEU A 13 -1.53 -0.44 -10.98
C LEU A 13 -0.17 -0.70 -11.66
N LEU A 14 -0.11 -1.61 -12.62
CA LEU A 14 1.08 -1.81 -13.44
C LEU A 14 1.39 -0.59 -14.31
N ASP A 15 0.37 0.06 -14.84
CA ASP A 15 0.53 1.31 -15.61
C ASP A 15 1.04 2.45 -14.72
N VAL A 16 0.61 2.52 -13.45
CA VAL A 16 1.20 3.44 -12.45
C VAL A 16 2.68 3.12 -12.19
N SER A 17 3.00 1.84 -12.06
CA SER A 17 4.38 1.37 -11.89
C SER A 17 5.28 1.80 -13.06
N ASN A 18 4.75 1.79 -14.28
CA ASN A 18 5.45 2.22 -15.49
C ASN A 18 5.47 3.75 -15.68
N GLY A 19 4.75 4.51 -14.85
CA GLY A 19 4.69 5.97 -14.93
C GLY A 19 3.71 6.52 -15.96
N THR A 20 2.88 5.68 -16.59
CA THR A 20 1.98 6.11 -17.66
C THR A 20 0.73 6.85 -17.16
N ILE A 21 0.31 6.60 -15.91
CA ILE A 21 -0.92 7.21 -15.36
C ILE A 21 -0.64 8.59 -14.74
N PHE A 22 0.29 8.67 -13.81
CA PHE A 22 0.58 9.92 -13.09
C PHE A 22 1.77 10.70 -13.64
N GLY A 23 2.48 10.15 -14.62
CA GLY A 23 3.66 10.75 -15.24
C GLY A 23 4.97 10.28 -14.62
N GLU A 24 6.05 10.42 -15.39
CA GLU A 24 7.36 9.82 -15.07
C GLU A 24 8.06 10.46 -13.86
N ASP A 25 7.79 11.72 -13.60
CA ASP A 25 8.42 12.48 -12.51
C ASP A 25 7.68 12.36 -11.17
N ASN A 26 6.53 11.70 -11.16
CA ASN A 26 5.70 11.52 -9.99
C ASN A 26 5.93 10.17 -9.30
N ALA A 27 5.33 10.01 -8.13
CA ALA A 27 5.40 8.77 -7.37
C ALA A 27 4.85 7.61 -8.20
N LYS A 28 5.59 6.51 -8.19
CA LYS A 28 5.25 5.25 -8.87
C LYS A 28 5.07 4.15 -7.84
N LEU A 29 4.24 3.19 -8.17
CA LEU A 29 4.29 1.91 -7.48
C LEU A 29 5.55 1.15 -7.88
N PRO A 30 6.10 0.29 -7.01
CA PRO A 30 7.19 -0.59 -7.43
C PRO A 30 6.69 -1.57 -8.49
N SER A 31 7.58 -1.99 -9.37
CA SER A 31 7.28 -3.03 -10.34
C SER A 31 7.27 -4.42 -9.68
N PRO A 32 6.57 -5.41 -10.26
CA PRO A 32 6.74 -6.79 -9.83
C PRO A 32 8.23 -7.22 -9.85
N PRO A 33 8.71 -8.02 -8.88
CA PRO A 33 7.93 -8.71 -7.85
C PRO A 33 7.66 -7.91 -6.57
N MET A 34 8.15 -6.66 -6.44
CA MET A 34 7.97 -5.84 -5.25
C MET A 34 6.58 -5.20 -5.12
N LEU A 35 5.78 -5.16 -6.17
CA LEU A 35 4.40 -4.70 -6.09
C LEU A 35 3.58 -5.68 -5.24
N MET A 36 3.14 -5.23 -4.06
CA MET A 36 2.45 -6.05 -3.08
C MET A 36 0.93 -5.93 -3.14
N VAL A 37 0.40 -5.36 -4.20
CA VAL A 37 -1.02 -5.05 -4.37
C VAL A 37 -1.50 -5.49 -5.74
N ASP A 38 -2.60 -6.24 -5.80
CA ASP A 38 -3.23 -6.66 -7.05
C ASP A 38 -4.34 -5.70 -7.51
N ARG A 39 -5.02 -5.03 -6.57
CA ARG A 39 -6.06 -4.04 -6.88
C ARG A 39 -6.29 -3.09 -5.71
N ILE A 40 -6.80 -1.93 -6.01
CA ILE A 40 -7.37 -1.00 -5.03
C ILE A 40 -8.88 -1.11 -5.18
N SER A 41 -9.55 -1.63 -4.14
CA SER A 41 -11.00 -1.80 -4.12
C SER A 41 -11.73 -0.51 -3.81
N GLU A 42 -11.11 0.35 -3.00
CA GLU A 42 -11.68 1.66 -2.65
C GLU A 42 -10.56 2.67 -2.38
N ILE A 43 -10.73 3.89 -2.86
CA ILE A 43 -9.93 5.05 -2.48
C ILE A 43 -10.80 6.32 -2.52
N ASN A 44 -10.73 7.10 -1.45
CA ASN A 44 -11.42 8.39 -1.35
C ASN A 44 -10.63 9.34 -0.44
N ASN A 45 -10.88 10.64 -0.53
CA ASN A 45 -10.17 11.69 0.21
C ASN A 45 -10.99 12.32 1.36
N SER A 46 -12.11 11.74 1.72
CA SER A 46 -13.01 12.28 2.76
C SER A 46 -13.47 11.23 3.78
N GLY A 47 -13.23 9.95 3.50
CA GLY A 47 -13.60 8.84 4.38
C GLY A 47 -12.52 8.47 5.39
N GLY A 48 -12.68 7.26 5.95
CA GLY A 48 -11.80 6.74 6.98
C GLY A 48 -12.14 7.25 8.38
N THR A 49 -11.44 6.74 9.38
CA THR A 49 -11.71 7.04 10.80
C THR A 49 -11.44 8.49 11.18
N HIS A 50 -10.62 9.21 10.40
CA HIS A 50 -10.26 10.60 10.64
C HIS A 50 -10.89 11.57 9.62
N ASN A 51 -11.73 11.08 8.70
CA ASN A 51 -12.34 11.87 7.62
C ASN A 51 -11.34 12.65 6.74
N LEU A 52 -10.12 12.10 6.58
CA LEU A 52 -9.04 12.70 5.79
C LEU A 52 -8.65 11.85 4.58
N GLY A 53 -9.28 10.70 4.42
CA GLY A 53 -9.08 9.78 3.32
C GLY A 53 -8.95 8.33 3.77
N TYR A 54 -9.27 7.45 2.86
CA TYR A 54 -9.26 6.00 3.05
C TYR A 54 -8.78 5.32 1.78
N ILE A 55 -8.04 4.25 1.95
CA ILE A 55 -7.69 3.35 0.86
C ILE A 55 -7.76 1.90 1.33
N GLU A 56 -8.41 1.07 0.51
CA GLU A 56 -8.46 -0.37 0.69
C GLU A 56 -7.92 -1.05 -0.55
N ALA A 57 -7.05 -2.01 -0.36
CA ALA A 57 -6.42 -2.75 -1.43
C ALA A 57 -6.25 -4.22 -1.08
N GLU A 58 -6.04 -5.04 -2.10
CA GLU A 58 -5.99 -6.49 -1.95
C GLU A 58 -4.80 -7.09 -2.70
N LEU A 59 -4.26 -8.17 -2.13
CA LEU A 59 -3.30 -9.07 -2.74
C LEU A 59 -3.91 -10.48 -2.77
N ASP A 60 -4.00 -11.08 -3.94
CA ASP A 60 -4.37 -12.50 -4.07
C ASP A 60 -3.19 -13.37 -3.66
N VAL A 61 -3.40 -14.22 -2.68
CA VAL A 61 -2.38 -15.15 -2.23
C VAL A 61 -2.44 -16.41 -3.09
N LYS A 62 -1.29 -16.75 -3.68
CA LYS A 62 -1.09 -17.99 -4.44
C LYS A 62 0.13 -18.71 -3.88
N PRO A 63 0.11 -20.06 -3.82
CA PRO A 63 1.23 -20.83 -3.25
C PRO A 63 2.58 -20.62 -3.96
N ASP A 64 2.56 -20.16 -5.20
CA ASP A 64 3.73 -19.91 -6.05
C ASP A 64 4.24 -18.45 -5.99
N LEU A 65 3.74 -17.63 -5.07
CA LEU A 65 4.31 -16.30 -4.86
C LEU A 65 5.77 -16.41 -4.43
N TRP A 66 6.62 -15.58 -5.03
CA TRP A 66 8.08 -15.67 -4.96
C TRP A 66 8.65 -15.74 -3.54
N PHE A 67 8.04 -15.06 -2.59
CA PHE A 67 8.55 -15.03 -1.22
C PHE A 67 8.33 -16.34 -0.46
N PHE A 68 7.39 -17.18 -0.88
CA PHE A 68 7.18 -18.50 -0.28
C PHE A 68 8.30 -19.48 -0.57
N ASP A 69 9.02 -19.31 -1.69
CA ASP A 69 10.15 -20.18 -2.04
C ASP A 69 11.39 -19.92 -1.20
N CYS A 70 11.54 -18.72 -0.68
CA CYS A 70 12.74 -18.27 0.02
C CYS A 70 12.56 -17.89 1.49
N HIS A 71 11.35 -17.74 1.92
CA HIS A 71 11.06 -17.29 3.29
C HIS A 71 9.99 -18.16 3.98
N PHE A 72 10.36 -19.25 4.57
CA PHE A 72 11.66 -19.90 4.62
C PHE A 72 11.65 -21.24 3.88
N LYS A 73 12.80 -21.76 3.50
CA LYS A 73 12.89 -23.06 2.84
C LYS A 73 12.36 -24.17 3.76
N GLY A 74 11.27 -24.82 3.32
CA GLY A 74 10.56 -25.83 4.11
C GLY A 74 9.58 -25.28 5.17
N ASP A 75 9.48 -23.96 5.30
CA ASP A 75 8.56 -23.27 6.21
C ASP A 75 8.08 -21.96 5.57
N PRO A 76 7.23 -22.03 4.54
CA PRO A 76 6.84 -20.87 3.75
C PRO A 76 5.88 -19.96 4.52
N VAL A 77 6.27 -18.70 4.64
CA VAL A 77 5.45 -17.63 5.22
C VAL A 77 5.77 -16.30 4.54
N MET A 78 4.77 -15.47 4.30
CA MET A 78 5.01 -14.12 3.76
C MET A 78 5.83 -13.30 4.75
N PRO A 79 6.95 -12.68 4.33
CA PRO A 79 7.69 -11.75 5.19
C PRO A 79 6.80 -10.63 5.71
N GLY A 80 6.79 -10.40 7.03
CA GLY A 80 6.00 -9.33 7.63
C GLY A 80 6.36 -7.94 7.10
N CYS A 81 7.63 -7.72 6.76
CA CYS A 81 8.11 -6.48 6.16
C CYS A 81 7.45 -6.17 4.80
N LEU A 82 7.04 -7.18 4.04
CA LEU A 82 6.34 -6.96 2.75
C LEU A 82 4.92 -6.44 2.94
N GLY A 83 4.22 -6.88 3.98
CA GLY A 83 2.92 -6.31 4.35
C GLY A 83 3.04 -4.85 4.80
N LEU A 84 4.09 -4.52 5.54
CA LEU A 84 4.39 -3.14 5.90
C LEU A 84 4.76 -2.30 4.68
N ASP A 85 5.56 -2.84 3.78
CA ASP A 85 5.92 -2.15 2.53
C ASP A 85 4.70 -1.89 1.64
N ALA A 86 3.75 -2.83 1.59
CA ALA A 86 2.47 -2.63 0.89
C ALA A 86 1.72 -1.41 1.42
N LEU A 87 1.69 -1.21 2.73
CA LEU A 87 1.07 -0.04 3.33
C LEU A 87 1.80 1.26 2.93
N TRP A 88 3.13 1.27 2.86
CA TRP A 88 3.89 2.41 2.34
C TRP A 88 3.61 2.65 0.85
N GLN A 89 3.52 1.60 0.03
CA GLN A 89 3.15 1.71 -1.39
C GLN A 89 1.80 2.41 -1.55
N LEU A 90 0.83 2.06 -0.71
CA LEU A 90 -0.52 2.61 -0.75
C LEU A 90 -0.61 4.06 -0.27
N ILE A 91 0.18 4.47 0.73
CA ILE A 91 0.25 5.89 1.11
C ILE A 91 0.87 6.72 0.00
N GLY A 92 1.96 6.26 -0.60
CA GLY A 92 2.56 6.92 -1.77
C GLY A 92 1.58 7.05 -2.93
N TYR A 93 0.83 5.97 -3.20
CA TYR A 93 -0.25 6.00 -4.18
C TYR A 93 -1.33 7.03 -3.83
N PHE A 94 -1.79 7.06 -2.58
CA PHE A 94 -2.80 8.01 -2.12
C PHE A 94 -2.35 9.46 -2.34
N LEU A 95 -1.09 9.79 -2.03
CA LEU A 95 -0.58 11.15 -2.19
C LEU A 95 -0.59 11.60 -3.66
N VAL A 96 -0.11 10.76 -4.58
CA VAL A 96 -0.11 11.11 -6.01
C VAL A 96 -1.52 11.12 -6.58
N TRP A 97 -2.37 10.19 -6.18
CA TRP A 97 -3.78 10.16 -6.56
C TRP A 97 -4.53 11.42 -6.11
N ASN A 98 -4.22 11.94 -4.92
CA ASN A 98 -4.79 13.15 -4.35
C ASN A 98 -4.18 14.45 -4.93
N GLY A 99 -3.42 14.35 -6.01
CA GLY A 99 -2.92 15.48 -6.78
C GLY A 99 -1.56 16.03 -6.34
N ASN A 100 -0.84 15.36 -5.44
CA ASN A 100 0.51 15.76 -5.08
C ASN A 100 1.51 15.28 -6.14
N SER A 101 2.57 16.06 -6.31
CA SER A 101 3.67 15.76 -7.25
C SER A 101 4.96 15.43 -6.48
N GLY A 102 5.86 14.71 -7.14
CA GLY A 102 7.14 14.33 -6.60
C GLY A 102 7.28 12.84 -6.36
N ARG A 103 8.45 12.43 -5.86
CA ARG A 103 8.80 11.01 -5.66
C ARG A 103 8.70 10.64 -4.18
N GLY A 104 7.81 9.72 -3.85
CA GLY A 104 7.58 9.27 -2.49
C GLY A 104 8.79 8.59 -1.84
N ARG A 105 8.98 8.84 -0.56
CA ARG A 105 9.98 8.15 0.29
C ARG A 105 9.35 7.79 1.62
N ALA A 106 9.49 6.54 2.03
CA ALA A 106 9.10 6.11 3.37
C ALA A 106 9.98 6.81 4.42
N LEU A 107 9.36 7.42 5.41
CA LEU A 107 10.07 8.08 6.51
C LEU A 107 10.20 7.18 7.74
N GLY A 108 9.19 6.37 8.00
CA GLY A 108 9.21 5.50 9.15
C GLY A 108 7.85 4.90 9.47
N ALA A 109 7.84 4.07 10.49
CA ALA A 109 6.66 3.56 11.15
C ALA A 109 6.80 3.84 12.65
N GLY A 110 5.71 4.27 13.29
CA GLY A 110 5.71 4.53 14.73
C GLY A 110 5.70 3.20 15.49
N GLU A 111 4.56 2.56 15.56
CA GLU A 111 4.39 1.24 16.17
C GLU A 111 3.92 0.25 15.11
N VAL A 112 4.54 -0.93 15.06
CA VAL A 112 4.10 -2.03 14.20
C VAL A 112 3.95 -3.26 15.09
N LYS A 113 2.77 -3.86 15.05
CA LYS A 113 2.47 -5.11 15.76
C LYS A 113 2.05 -6.18 14.76
N PHE A 114 2.65 -7.36 14.87
CA PHE A 114 2.32 -8.53 14.09
C PHE A 114 1.68 -9.57 15.02
N PHE A 115 0.43 -9.96 14.76
CA PHE A 115 -0.26 -10.99 15.57
C PHE A 115 -0.63 -12.23 14.77
N GLY A 116 -0.26 -12.27 13.51
CA GLY A 116 -0.54 -13.40 12.64
C GLY A 116 0.39 -13.43 11.45
N GLN A 117 0.13 -14.39 10.58
CA GLN A 117 0.98 -14.69 9.42
C GLN A 117 0.14 -15.00 8.20
N VAL A 118 0.73 -14.83 7.02
CA VAL A 118 0.16 -15.21 5.74
C VAL A 118 0.87 -16.46 5.25
N LEU A 119 0.13 -17.57 5.18
CA LEU A 119 0.62 -18.86 4.71
C LEU A 119 0.20 -19.10 3.24
N PRO A 120 0.86 -20.03 2.51
CA PRO A 120 0.48 -20.37 1.14
C PRO A 120 -0.96 -20.85 0.96
N SER A 121 -1.58 -21.32 2.02
CA SER A 121 -2.99 -21.76 2.04
C SER A 121 -4.00 -20.62 2.16
N ALA A 122 -3.57 -19.41 2.47
CA ALA A 122 -4.41 -18.23 2.50
C ALA A 122 -4.89 -17.87 1.08
N LYS A 123 -5.96 -17.11 0.99
CA LYS A 123 -6.56 -16.71 -0.30
C LYS A 123 -6.31 -15.24 -0.61
N LYS A 124 -6.41 -14.38 0.39
CA LYS A 124 -6.37 -12.93 0.18
C LYS A 124 -5.79 -12.19 1.39
N VAL A 125 -4.93 -11.22 1.09
CA VAL A 125 -4.53 -10.18 2.04
C VAL A 125 -5.28 -8.90 1.70
N THR A 126 -5.85 -8.26 2.69
CA THR A 126 -6.51 -6.96 2.58
C THR A 126 -5.71 -5.92 3.37
N TYR A 127 -5.40 -4.82 2.70
CA TYR A 127 -4.73 -3.67 3.30
C TYR A 127 -5.75 -2.55 3.49
N MET A 128 -5.81 -1.97 4.67
CA MET A 128 -6.71 -0.85 4.99
C MET A 128 -5.90 0.28 5.57
N LEU A 129 -6.04 1.47 5.01
CA LEU A 129 -5.36 2.68 5.46
C LEU A 129 -6.35 3.79 5.73
N ASN A 130 -6.28 4.35 6.91
CA ASN A 130 -7.01 5.54 7.30
C ASN A 130 -6.02 6.69 7.41
N MET A 131 -6.15 7.67 6.52
CA MET A 131 -5.29 8.85 6.55
C MET A 131 -5.57 9.65 7.82
N LYS A 132 -4.53 9.90 8.59
CA LYS A 132 -4.58 10.56 9.90
C LYS A 132 -4.12 12.01 9.83
N ARG A 133 -3.17 12.29 8.95
CA ARG A 133 -2.65 13.63 8.74
C ARG A 133 -2.12 13.80 7.32
N LEU A 134 -2.44 14.92 6.72
CA LEU A 134 -1.88 15.35 5.43
C LEU A 134 -1.24 16.72 5.61
N ILE A 135 0.02 16.82 5.25
CA ILE A 135 0.74 18.08 5.20
C ILE A 135 1.04 18.35 3.73
N GLN A 136 0.51 19.45 3.21
CA GLN A 136 0.62 19.84 1.80
C GLN A 136 1.13 21.28 1.75
N ARG A 137 2.45 21.43 1.96
CA ARG A 137 3.17 22.71 1.91
C ARG A 137 4.41 22.52 1.04
N LYS A 138 5.55 23.12 1.41
CA LYS A 138 6.84 22.84 0.77
C LYS A 138 7.25 21.37 0.88
N LEU A 139 6.88 20.71 1.98
CA LEU A 139 6.98 19.28 2.18
C LEU A 139 5.56 18.68 2.10
N VAL A 140 5.39 17.69 1.27
CA VAL A 140 4.17 16.86 1.26
C VAL A 140 4.44 15.62 2.10
N MET A 141 3.60 15.37 3.10
CA MET A 141 3.73 14.23 4.00
C MET A 141 2.36 13.64 4.32
N GLY A 142 2.24 12.34 4.26
CA GLY A 142 1.10 11.58 4.70
C GLY A 142 1.42 10.73 5.93
N ILE A 143 0.51 10.73 6.89
CA ILE A 143 0.52 9.83 8.05
C ILE A 143 -0.79 9.07 8.04
N ALA A 144 -0.73 7.75 8.21
CA ALA A 144 -1.90 6.90 8.22
C ALA A 144 -1.81 5.81 9.29
N ASP A 145 -2.97 5.41 9.78
CA ASP A 145 -3.12 4.16 10.53
C ASP A 145 -3.39 3.03 9.52
N GLY A 146 -2.64 1.95 9.60
CA GLY A 146 -2.72 0.82 8.69
C GLY A 146 -3.08 -0.49 9.37
N ASN A 147 -3.97 -1.24 8.76
CA ASN A 147 -4.34 -2.59 9.16
C ASN A 147 -4.13 -3.55 8.00
N VAL A 148 -3.66 -4.74 8.31
CA VAL A 148 -3.55 -5.83 7.34
C VAL A 148 -4.35 -7.03 7.84
N LEU A 149 -5.19 -7.56 6.96
CA LEU A 149 -6.03 -8.72 7.23
C LEU A 149 -5.65 -9.87 6.29
N VAL A 150 -5.70 -11.09 6.78
CA VAL A 150 -5.63 -12.30 5.96
C VAL A 150 -6.94 -13.07 6.08
N ASP A 151 -7.60 -13.28 4.95
CA ASP A 151 -8.91 -13.94 4.89
C ASP A 151 -9.91 -13.37 5.92
N GLY A 152 -9.92 -12.04 6.06
CA GLY A 152 -10.80 -11.28 6.96
C GLY A 152 -10.35 -11.18 8.41
N ARG A 153 -9.24 -11.81 8.80
CA ARG A 153 -8.68 -11.73 10.16
C ARG A 153 -7.53 -10.74 10.21
N GLU A 154 -7.60 -9.77 11.11
CA GLU A 154 -6.52 -8.80 11.32
C GLU A 154 -5.24 -9.49 11.79
N ILE A 155 -4.13 -9.16 11.16
CA ILE A 155 -2.81 -9.72 11.47
C ILE A 155 -1.74 -8.65 11.71
N TYR A 156 -1.92 -7.41 11.22
CA TYR A 156 -1.01 -6.28 11.48
C TYR A 156 -1.80 -5.05 11.89
N LEU A 157 -1.17 -4.27 12.75
CA LEU A 157 -1.56 -2.91 13.08
C LEU A 157 -0.32 -2.02 13.02
N SER A 158 -0.39 -0.88 12.35
CA SER A 158 0.74 0.03 12.27
C SER A 158 0.32 1.49 12.13
N LEU A 159 1.18 2.39 12.62
CA LEU A 159 1.16 3.83 12.32
C LEU A 159 2.29 4.14 11.34
N ILE A 160 1.95 4.66 10.17
CA ILE A 160 2.88 4.78 9.03
C ILE A 160 3.05 6.23 8.61
N HIS A 161 4.28 6.59 8.21
CA HIS A 161 4.67 7.93 7.76
C HIS A 161 5.33 7.85 6.39
N ILE A 162 4.87 8.65 5.43
CA ILE A 162 5.52 8.88 4.14
C ILE A 162 5.65 10.38 3.88
N SER A 163 6.76 10.81 3.28
CA SER A 163 6.89 12.12 2.66
C SER A 163 7.22 12.01 1.18
N GLU A 164 6.79 13.00 0.42
CA GLU A 164 7.29 13.27 -0.92
C GLU A 164 8.22 14.47 -0.82
N PRO A 165 9.55 14.30 -0.97
CA PRO A 165 10.43 15.42 -1.12
C PRO A 165 10.18 16.09 -2.47
N THR A 166 9.98 17.36 -2.43
CA THR A 166 9.92 18.21 -3.63
C THR A 166 11.24 18.20 -4.39
#